data_1b0ad2f16bafe1eef07fc98993d0b6c6
#
_entry.id   1b0ad2f16bafe1eef07fc98993d0b6c6
#
_cell.length_a   1.000
_cell.length_b   1.000
_cell.length_c   1.000
_cell.angle_alpha   90.00
_cell.angle_beta   90.00
_cell.angle_gamma   90.00
#
_symmetry.space_group_name_H-M   'P 1'
#
loop_
_entity.id
_entity.type
_entity.pdbx_description
1 polymer ?
#
loop_
_entity_poly.entity_id
_entity_poly.type
_entity_poly.pdbx_seq_one_letter_code
_entity_poly.pdbx_strand_id
1 'polypeptide(L)'
;MLLCLSCSHCLPLHVQVEKPDSPDVVNIKTKAQEVIDSRKNVNNLVDIIAKLDLGEKTEVLLAAVQGLKRVFVTLLEKGEVGKEIKGDGEGSEDKLKAWMSERLQEASKKLAALLYHPKTSITSLVLATITALLKAAYSAGGDANTWGQVDHSFSLIYLSPLHFSPIG
;
A
#
# COMPACT_ATOMS: atom_id res chain seq x y z
N MET A 1 -40.95 44.61 9.49
CA MET A 1 -39.64 45.13 9.97
C MET A 1 -39.07 44.11 10.95
N LEU A 2 -38.19 43.28 10.50
CA LEU A 2 -37.28 42.51 11.34
C LEU A 2 -36.03 42.20 10.53
N LEU A 3 -34.98 42.95 10.84
CA LEU A 3 -33.64 42.88 10.29
C LEU A 3 -32.96 41.61 10.86
N CYS A 4 -32.58 40.68 10.01
CA CYS A 4 -31.71 39.63 10.37
C CYS A 4 -30.28 40.02 9.98
N LEU A 5 -29.59 40.61 10.95
CA LEU A 5 -28.19 41.00 10.90
C LEU A 5 -27.31 39.77 11.14
N SER A 6 -26.24 39.69 10.39
CA SER A 6 -24.97 39.00 10.72
C SER A 6 -24.91 37.49 10.62
N CYS A 7 -24.68 37.00 9.42
CA CYS A 7 -23.96 35.77 9.25
C CYS A 7 -22.56 36.09 8.69
N SER A 8 -21.67 36.58 9.57
CA SER A 8 -20.26 36.89 9.28
C SER A 8 -19.35 35.68 9.53
N HIS A 9 -19.62 34.52 8.92
CA HIS A 9 -18.71 33.38 8.93
C HIS A 9 -18.80 32.60 7.62
N CYS A 10 -18.82 33.29 6.50
CA CYS A 10 -18.39 32.67 5.25
C CYS A 10 -16.87 32.61 5.26
N LEU A 11 -16.30 31.55 5.84
CA LEU A 11 -14.91 31.23 5.64
C LEU A 11 -14.71 31.01 4.13
N PRO A 12 -13.75 31.69 3.48
CA PRO A 12 -13.43 31.42 2.10
C PRO A 12 -13.02 29.95 1.99
N LEU A 13 -13.73 29.18 1.16
CA LEU A 13 -13.26 27.88 0.69
C LEU A 13 -11.88 28.14 0.08
N HIS A 14 -10.85 27.79 0.84
CA HIS A 14 -9.47 27.80 0.36
C HIS A 14 -9.41 26.71 -0.72
N VAL A 15 -9.65 27.13 -1.96
CA VAL A 15 -9.37 26.28 -3.13
C VAL A 15 -7.88 26.06 -3.12
N GLN A 16 -7.46 24.94 -2.57
CA GLN A 16 -6.09 24.48 -2.72
C GLN A 16 -5.90 24.20 -4.20
N VAL A 17 -5.16 25.08 -4.86
CA VAL A 17 -4.64 24.83 -6.21
C VAL A 17 -3.67 23.68 -6.05
N GLU A 18 -4.15 22.45 -6.34
CA GLU A 18 -3.29 21.28 -6.32
C GLU A 18 -2.16 21.49 -7.33
N LYS A 19 -0.93 21.48 -6.83
CA LYS A 19 0.25 21.51 -7.66
C LYS A 19 0.17 20.32 -8.63
N PRO A 20 0.39 20.50 -9.92
CA PRO A 20 0.33 19.41 -10.88
C PRO A 20 1.31 18.29 -10.46
N ASP A 21 0.81 17.06 -10.52
CA ASP A 21 1.62 15.88 -10.21
C ASP A 21 2.87 15.83 -11.08
N SER A 22 3.98 15.41 -10.52
CA SER A 22 5.18 15.16 -11.30
C SER A 22 4.94 14.00 -12.29
N PRO A 23 5.64 13.95 -13.43
CA PRO A 23 5.46 12.89 -14.43
C PRO A 23 5.68 11.50 -13.84
N ASP A 24 6.57 11.35 -12.87
CA ASP A 24 6.81 10.09 -12.16
C ASP A 24 5.58 9.65 -11.34
N VAL A 25 4.93 10.59 -10.66
CA VAL A 25 3.70 10.34 -9.89
C VAL A 25 2.56 9.93 -10.82
N VAL A 26 2.38 10.62 -11.94
CA VAL A 26 1.36 10.27 -12.95
C VAL A 26 1.60 8.87 -13.49
N ASN A 27 2.86 8.55 -13.84
CA ASN A 27 3.23 7.22 -14.35
C ASN A 27 2.89 6.10 -13.34
N ILE A 28 3.20 6.29 -12.05
CA ILE A 28 2.87 5.31 -11.00
C ILE A 28 1.35 5.13 -10.88
N LYS A 29 0.59 6.22 -10.86
CA LYS A 29 -0.88 6.16 -10.79
C LYS A 29 -1.48 5.42 -11.99
N THR A 30 -0.96 5.68 -13.19
CA THR A 30 -1.38 5.02 -14.44
C THR A 30 -1.07 3.52 -14.37
N LYS A 31 0.17 3.15 -14.05
CA LYS A 31 0.57 1.74 -13.91
C LYS A 31 -0.26 1.00 -12.88
N ALA A 32 -0.57 1.61 -11.74
CA ALA A 32 -1.42 1.01 -10.73
C ALA A 32 -2.85 0.76 -11.26
N GLN A 33 -3.39 1.69 -12.03
CA GLN A 33 -4.71 1.53 -12.64
C GLN A 33 -4.70 0.42 -13.70
N GLU A 34 -3.69 0.37 -14.57
CA GLU A 34 -3.53 -0.66 -15.59
C GLU A 34 -3.49 -2.08 -15.00
N VAL A 35 -2.85 -2.28 -13.85
CA VAL A 35 -2.84 -3.57 -13.14
C VAL A 35 -4.24 -3.94 -12.64
N ILE A 36 -5.00 -2.97 -12.14
CA ILE A 36 -6.37 -3.19 -11.65
C ILE A 36 -7.31 -3.57 -12.80
N ASP A 37 -7.12 -2.93 -13.96
CA ASP A 37 -7.98 -3.08 -15.14
C ASP A 37 -7.70 -4.38 -15.89
N SER A 38 -6.44 -4.85 -15.90
CA SER A 38 -6.07 -6.03 -16.67
C SER A 38 -4.90 -6.82 -16.05
N ARG A 39 -5.12 -8.14 -15.89
CA ARG A 39 -4.08 -9.10 -15.48
C ARG A 39 -2.86 -9.12 -16.43
N LYS A 40 -3.00 -8.67 -17.67
CA LYS A 40 -1.88 -8.59 -18.63
C LYS A 40 -0.80 -7.61 -18.18
N ASN A 41 -1.18 -6.63 -17.36
CA ASN A 41 -0.31 -5.55 -16.92
C ASN A 41 0.30 -5.78 -15.53
N VAL A 42 0.18 -7.00 -14.97
CA VAL A 42 0.68 -7.30 -13.61
C VAL A 42 2.18 -7.03 -13.44
N ASN A 43 2.95 -7.06 -14.53
CA ASN A 43 4.38 -6.74 -14.50
C ASN A 43 4.64 -5.28 -14.04
N ASN A 44 3.68 -4.38 -14.21
CA ASN A 44 3.77 -3.01 -13.71
C ASN A 44 3.91 -2.94 -12.18
N LEU A 45 3.52 -4.01 -11.46
CA LEU A 45 3.74 -4.13 -10.01
C LEU A 45 5.23 -4.06 -9.65
N VAL A 46 6.10 -4.68 -10.46
CA VAL A 46 7.55 -4.67 -10.21
C VAL A 46 8.07 -3.23 -10.23
N ASP A 47 7.63 -2.44 -11.21
CA ASP A 47 8.05 -1.04 -11.34
C ASP A 47 7.56 -0.18 -10.18
N ILE A 48 6.32 -0.42 -9.71
CA ILE A 48 5.77 0.31 -8.57
C ILE A 48 6.51 -0.08 -7.28
N ILE A 49 6.76 -1.39 -7.07
CA ILE A 49 7.50 -1.90 -5.91
C ILE A 49 8.94 -1.39 -5.90
N ALA A 50 9.58 -1.24 -7.07
CA ALA A 50 10.92 -0.68 -7.18
C ALA A 50 11.00 0.75 -6.64
N LYS A 51 9.90 1.53 -6.71
CA LYS A 51 9.81 2.89 -6.18
C LYS A 51 9.66 2.98 -4.66
N LEU A 52 9.49 1.86 -3.95
CA LEU A 52 9.51 1.80 -2.50
C LEU A 52 10.96 1.77 -1.98
N ASP A 53 11.66 2.88 -2.12
CA ASP A 53 13.03 3.03 -1.65
C ASP A 53 13.15 4.26 -0.73
N LEU A 54 13.94 4.16 0.35
CA LEU A 54 14.16 5.24 1.30
C LEU A 54 14.77 6.51 0.68
N GLY A 55 15.51 6.34 -0.41
CA GLY A 55 16.15 7.43 -1.16
C GLY A 55 15.24 8.11 -2.21
N GLU A 56 14.05 7.60 -2.44
CA GLU A 56 13.15 8.13 -3.46
C GLU A 56 12.50 9.45 -3.01
N LYS A 57 12.08 10.28 -3.98
CA LYS A 57 11.37 11.53 -3.70
C LYS A 57 10.08 11.26 -2.94
N THR A 58 9.79 12.08 -1.93
CA THR A 58 8.60 11.91 -1.07
C THR A 58 7.29 11.77 -1.86
N GLU A 59 7.08 12.59 -2.89
CA GLU A 59 5.87 12.58 -3.71
C GLU A 59 5.73 11.25 -4.47
N VAL A 60 6.82 10.75 -5.02
CA VAL A 60 6.90 9.46 -5.73
C VAL A 60 6.64 8.30 -4.78
N LEU A 61 7.25 8.33 -3.61
CA LEU A 61 7.09 7.31 -2.58
C LEU A 61 5.65 7.24 -2.07
N LEU A 62 5.03 8.39 -1.79
CA LEU A 62 3.62 8.46 -1.40
C LEU A 62 2.70 7.88 -2.49
N ALA A 63 2.96 8.23 -3.76
CA ALA A 63 2.19 7.70 -4.89
C ALA A 63 2.37 6.18 -5.05
N ALA A 64 3.59 5.66 -4.86
CA ALA A 64 3.87 4.24 -4.93
C ALA A 64 3.14 3.45 -3.81
N VAL A 65 3.20 3.94 -2.56
CA VAL A 65 2.50 3.32 -1.43
C VAL A 65 0.99 3.32 -1.65
N GLN A 66 0.40 4.44 -2.13
CA GLN A 66 -1.03 4.52 -2.44
C GLN A 66 -1.42 3.61 -3.60
N GLY A 67 -0.61 3.58 -4.66
CA GLY A 67 -0.82 2.71 -5.82
C GLY A 67 -0.85 1.24 -5.42
N LEU A 68 0.15 0.79 -4.66
CA LEU A 68 0.23 -0.58 -4.15
C LEU A 68 -0.94 -0.94 -3.24
N LYS A 69 -1.32 -0.04 -2.33
CA LYS A 69 -2.51 -0.23 -1.49
C LYS A 69 -3.74 -0.55 -2.34
N ARG A 70 -4.03 0.29 -3.35
CA ARG A 70 -5.19 0.10 -4.22
C ARG A 70 -5.13 -1.22 -4.98
N VAL A 71 -3.99 -1.53 -5.58
CA VAL A 71 -3.80 -2.75 -6.36
C VAL A 71 -3.98 -3.99 -5.49
N PHE A 72 -3.23 -4.12 -4.41
CA PHE A 72 -3.28 -5.34 -3.58
C PHE A 72 -4.59 -5.51 -2.81
N VAL A 73 -5.21 -4.43 -2.34
CA VAL A 73 -6.57 -4.53 -1.75
C VAL A 73 -7.54 -5.11 -2.78
N THR A 74 -7.54 -4.58 -4.01
CA THR A 74 -8.42 -5.07 -5.08
C THR A 74 -8.12 -6.54 -5.45
N LEU A 75 -6.86 -6.94 -5.54
CA LEU A 75 -6.46 -8.31 -5.86
C LEU A 75 -6.82 -9.29 -4.73
N LEU A 76 -6.67 -8.88 -3.47
CA LEU A 76 -7.09 -9.66 -2.30
C LEU A 76 -8.61 -9.84 -2.26
N GLU A 77 -9.38 -8.78 -2.47
CA GLU A 77 -10.85 -8.83 -2.52
C GLU A 77 -11.36 -9.72 -3.67
N LYS A 78 -10.67 -9.75 -4.81
CA LYS A 78 -10.96 -10.65 -5.92
C LYS A 78 -10.51 -12.10 -5.67
N GLY A 79 -9.75 -12.37 -4.59
CA GLY A 79 -9.19 -13.69 -4.28
C GLY A 79 -8.10 -14.13 -5.27
N GLU A 80 -7.43 -13.19 -5.91
CA GLU A 80 -6.33 -13.44 -6.86
C GLU A 80 -4.97 -13.60 -6.15
N VAL A 81 -4.89 -13.24 -4.88
CA VAL A 81 -3.72 -13.35 -4.02
C VAL A 81 -4.13 -13.96 -2.68
N GLY A 82 -3.26 -14.70 -2.04
CA GLY A 82 -3.43 -15.11 -0.64
C GLY A 82 -4.17 -16.43 -0.38
N LYS A 83 -4.63 -17.16 -1.40
CA LYS A 83 -5.15 -18.53 -1.21
C LYS A 83 -4.06 -19.54 -1.48
N GLU A 84 -3.86 -20.48 -0.53
CA GLU A 84 -3.03 -21.64 -0.79
C GLU A 84 -3.54 -22.40 -2.01
N ILE A 85 -2.64 -22.71 -2.92
CA ILE A 85 -2.91 -23.52 -4.09
C ILE A 85 -3.03 -24.96 -3.59
N LYS A 86 -4.25 -25.42 -3.35
CA LYS A 86 -4.55 -26.84 -3.04
C LYS A 86 -4.69 -27.59 -4.36
N GLY A 87 -3.58 -28.07 -4.89
CA GLY A 87 -3.55 -28.86 -6.11
C GLY A 87 -2.17 -28.92 -6.72
N ASP A 88 -1.97 -29.82 -7.66
CA ASP A 88 -0.68 -30.10 -8.33
C ASP A 88 -0.19 -28.96 -9.27
N GLY A 89 -0.52 -27.74 -8.97
CA GLY A 89 0.10 -26.46 -9.37
C GLY A 89 0.59 -26.26 -10.80
N GLU A 90 0.12 -27.06 -11.78
CA GLU A 90 0.60 -26.97 -13.18
C GLU A 90 -0.16 -25.93 -14.02
N GLY A 91 -1.27 -25.39 -13.52
CA GLY A 91 -2.07 -24.38 -14.24
C GLY A 91 -1.34 -23.02 -14.34
N SER A 92 -1.51 -22.34 -15.47
CA SER A 92 -0.94 -21.00 -15.66
C SER A 92 -1.50 -19.97 -14.66
N GLU A 93 -2.74 -20.17 -14.19
CA GLU A 93 -3.36 -19.33 -13.16
C GLU A 93 -2.73 -19.48 -11.80
N ASP A 94 -2.33 -20.70 -11.42
CA ASP A 94 -1.69 -20.96 -10.13
C ASP A 94 -0.29 -20.36 -10.10
N LYS A 95 0.44 -20.41 -11.19
CA LYS A 95 1.75 -19.76 -11.33
C LYS A 95 1.62 -18.24 -11.21
N LEU A 96 0.57 -17.64 -11.78
CA LEU A 96 0.32 -16.21 -11.67
C LEU A 96 -0.02 -15.81 -10.23
N LYS A 97 -0.87 -16.59 -9.54
CA LYS A 97 -1.22 -16.35 -8.12
C LYS A 97 0.01 -16.46 -7.23
N ALA A 98 0.84 -17.49 -7.42
CA ALA A 98 2.09 -17.66 -6.69
C ALA A 98 3.01 -16.46 -6.90
N TRP A 99 3.21 -16.03 -8.14
CA TRP A 99 4.01 -14.86 -8.47
C TRP A 99 3.46 -13.58 -7.82
N MET A 100 2.14 -13.36 -7.85
CA MET A 100 1.52 -12.20 -7.19
C MET A 100 1.69 -12.24 -5.67
N SER A 101 1.65 -13.42 -5.06
CA SER A 101 1.90 -13.60 -3.63
C SER A 101 3.35 -13.26 -3.26
N GLU A 102 4.32 -13.65 -4.10
CA GLU A 102 5.72 -13.23 -3.93
C GLU A 102 5.90 -11.71 -4.02
N ARG A 103 5.20 -11.06 -4.97
CA ARG A 103 5.24 -9.59 -5.11
C ARG A 103 4.62 -8.89 -3.90
N LEU A 104 3.52 -9.43 -3.35
CA LEU A 104 2.95 -8.92 -2.11
C LEU A 104 3.93 -9.05 -0.93
N GLN A 105 4.63 -10.18 -0.84
CA GLN A 105 5.64 -10.38 0.22
C GLN A 105 6.82 -9.41 0.07
N GLU A 106 7.30 -9.19 -1.15
CA GLU A 106 8.36 -8.20 -1.41
C GLU A 106 7.91 -6.78 -1.03
N ALA A 107 6.70 -6.39 -1.47
CA ALA A 107 6.12 -5.09 -1.11
C ALA A 107 5.98 -4.92 0.40
N SER A 108 5.54 -5.97 1.10
CA SER A 108 5.39 -5.96 2.57
C SER A 108 6.72 -5.74 3.28
N LYS A 109 7.80 -6.37 2.83
CA LYS A 109 9.15 -6.15 3.38
C LYS A 109 9.62 -4.71 3.20
N LYS A 110 9.39 -4.13 2.01
CA LYS A 110 9.74 -2.74 1.73
C LYS A 110 8.88 -1.75 2.53
N LEU A 111 7.57 -2.01 2.64
CA LEU A 111 6.68 -1.20 3.48
C LEU A 111 7.11 -1.24 4.95
N ALA A 112 7.52 -2.41 5.46
CA ALA A 112 8.06 -2.54 6.81
C ALA A 112 9.31 -1.68 7.03
N ALA A 113 10.23 -1.66 6.06
CA ALA A 113 11.40 -0.78 6.12
C ALA A 113 11.03 0.70 6.12
N LEU A 114 9.97 1.10 5.40
CA LEU A 114 9.47 2.47 5.34
C LEU A 114 8.80 2.95 6.64
N LEU A 115 8.46 2.06 7.58
CA LEU A 115 7.98 2.46 8.91
C LEU A 115 9.04 3.23 9.72
N TYR A 116 10.31 3.07 9.39
CA TYR A 116 11.42 3.81 10.00
C TYR A 116 11.78 5.10 9.25
N HIS A 117 10.98 5.49 8.26
CA HIS A 117 11.24 6.71 7.49
C HIS A 117 11.07 7.96 8.37
N PRO A 118 12.00 8.97 8.28
CA PRO A 118 11.97 10.15 9.16
C PRO A 118 10.74 11.05 8.96
N LYS A 119 10.06 10.96 7.81
CA LYS A 119 8.85 11.76 7.54
C LYS A 119 7.60 11.06 8.02
N THR A 120 6.93 11.61 9.02
CA THR A 120 5.69 11.09 9.62
C THR A 120 4.57 10.86 8.58
N SER A 121 4.48 11.69 7.54
CA SER A 121 3.48 11.51 6.47
C SER A 121 3.63 10.17 5.75
N ILE A 122 4.87 9.72 5.51
CA ILE A 122 5.16 8.43 4.89
C ILE A 122 4.83 7.30 5.87
N THR A 123 5.33 7.37 7.10
CA THR A 123 5.08 6.35 8.13
C THR A 123 3.60 6.15 8.39
N SER A 124 2.83 7.23 8.53
CA SER A 124 1.38 7.17 8.72
C SER A 124 0.66 6.53 7.54
N LEU A 125 1.05 6.87 6.31
CA LEU A 125 0.45 6.27 5.11
C LEU A 125 0.80 4.79 4.98
N VAL A 126 2.05 4.42 5.27
CA VAL A 126 2.50 3.02 5.28
C VAL A 126 1.72 2.20 6.30
N LEU A 127 1.56 2.71 7.54
CA LEU A 127 0.78 2.05 8.59
C LEU A 127 -0.69 1.86 8.16
N ALA A 128 -1.31 2.89 7.61
CA ALA A 128 -2.67 2.81 7.07
C ALA A 128 -2.78 1.81 5.90
N THR A 129 -1.72 1.69 5.10
CA THR A 129 -1.65 0.72 3.99
C THR A 129 -1.58 -0.70 4.52
N ILE A 130 -0.69 -0.98 5.45
CA ILE A 130 -0.55 -2.29 6.10
C ILE A 130 -1.87 -2.72 6.74
N THR A 131 -2.51 -1.81 7.49
CA THR A 131 -3.82 -2.07 8.12
C THR A 131 -4.91 -2.41 7.09
N ALA A 132 -4.93 -1.68 5.96
CA ALA A 132 -5.89 -1.94 4.88
C ALA A 132 -5.65 -3.30 4.20
N LEU A 133 -4.39 -3.68 3.98
CA LEU A 133 -4.03 -4.97 3.40
C LEU A 133 -4.43 -6.12 4.34
N LEU A 134 -4.13 -6.00 5.64
CA LEU A 134 -4.55 -6.98 6.64
C LEU A 134 -6.08 -7.14 6.65
N LYS A 135 -6.82 -6.03 6.67
CA LYS A 135 -8.28 -6.06 6.63
C LYS A 135 -8.81 -6.77 5.38
N ALA A 136 -8.28 -6.44 4.20
CA ALA A 136 -8.70 -7.05 2.94
C ALA A 136 -8.44 -8.56 2.93
N ALA A 137 -7.31 -8.98 3.46
CA ALA A 137 -6.95 -10.38 3.58
C ALA A 137 -7.88 -11.18 4.49
N TYR A 138 -8.18 -10.65 5.67
CA TYR A 138 -9.15 -11.29 6.57
C TYR A 138 -10.53 -11.37 5.94
N SER A 139 -10.96 -10.33 5.23
CA SER A 139 -12.26 -10.32 4.53
C SER A 139 -12.33 -11.33 3.38
N ALA A 140 -11.21 -11.62 2.75
CA ALA A 140 -11.12 -12.62 1.67
C ALA A 140 -11.14 -14.08 2.16
N GLY A 141 -11.28 -14.32 3.46
CA GLY A 141 -11.29 -15.66 4.06
C GLY A 141 -9.90 -16.31 4.10
N GLY A 142 -8.85 -15.51 4.11
CA GLY A 142 -7.49 -15.97 4.30
C GLY A 142 -7.32 -16.47 5.73
N ASP A 143 -6.91 -17.75 5.88
CA ASP A 143 -6.48 -18.29 7.16
C ASP A 143 -5.24 -17.53 7.64
N ALA A 144 -5.08 -17.43 8.96
CA ALA A 144 -3.90 -16.81 9.59
C ALA A 144 -2.56 -17.39 9.05
N ASN A 145 -2.57 -18.61 8.54
CA ASN A 145 -1.41 -19.27 7.92
C ASN A 145 -1.01 -18.67 6.56
N THR A 146 -1.95 -18.11 5.80
CA THR A 146 -1.64 -17.42 4.52
C THR A 146 -0.82 -16.16 4.78
N TRP A 147 -0.95 -15.59 5.96
CA TRP A 147 -0.22 -14.41 6.44
C TRP A 147 0.95 -14.77 7.35
N GLY A 148 1.11 -16.04 7.72
CA GLY A 148 2.21 -16.48 8.57
C GLY A 148 3.59 -16.13 8.02
N GLN A 149 3.73 -16.03 6.71
CA GLN A 149 4.96 -15.53 6.07
C GLN A 149 5.04 -13.99 6.07
N VAL A 150 3.90 -13.28 5.98
CA VAL A 150 3.83 -11.81 6.10
C VAL A 150 3.91 -11.43 7.57
N ASP A 151 3.22 -12.19 8.44
CA ASP A 151 3.19 -12.01 9.89
C ASP A 151 4.58 -12.20 10.53
N HIS A 152 5.40 -13.10 10.00
CA HIS A 152 6.77 -13.24 10.48
C HIS A 152 7.61 -11.98 10.21
N SER A 153 7.39 -11.29 9.10
CA SER A 153 8.05 -10.01 8.81
C SER A 153 7.49 -8.88 9.67
N PHE A 154 6.19 -8.89 9.97
CA PHE A 154 5.55 -7.91 10.84
C PHE A 154 5.69 -8.26 12.32
N SER A 155 5.68 -9.54 12.69
CA SER A 155 5.92 -10.01 14.06
C SER A 155 7.30 -9.60 14.57
N LEU A 156 8.33 -9.62 13.71
CA LEU A 156 9.66 -9.14 14.07
C LEU A 156 9.68 -7.62 14.33
N ILE A 157 8.77 -6.85 13.73
CA ILE A 157 8.67 -5.41 13.95
C ILE A 157 8.01 -5.11 15.31
N TYR A 158 7.01 -5.92 15.71
CA TYR A 158 6.31 -5.74 16.98
C TYR A 158 7.01 -6.41 18.17
N LEU A 159 7.82 -7.45 17.93
CA LEU A 159 8.54 -8.20 18.97
C LEU A 159 10.01 -7.80 19.14
N SER A 160 10.56 -6.95 18.27
CA SER A 160 11.85 -6.33 18.55
C SER A 160 11.66 -5.37 19.73
N PRO A 161 12.17 -5.68 20.93
CA PRO A 161 12.14 -4.74 22.01
C PRO A 161 12.90 -3.51 21.52
N LEU A 162 12.24 -2.34 21.62
CA LEU A 162 12.87 -1.04 21.42
C LEU A 162 14.15 -1.02 22.26
N HIS A 163 15.26 -1.28 21.61
CA HIS A 163 16.56 -1.06 22.22
C HIS A 163 16.78 0.45 22.25
N PHE A 164 16.08 1.07 23.18
CA PHE A 164 16.27 2.46 23.55
C PHE A 164 17.62 2.50 24.25
N SER A 165 18.69 2.73 23.50
CA SER A 165 19.94 3.14 24.11
C SER A 165 19.74 4.56 24.60
N PRO A 166 19.78 4.83 25.92
CA PRO A 166 19.79 6.19 26.40
C PRO A 166 21.12 6.81 25.94
N ILE A 167 21.01 7.88 25.15
CA ILE A 167 22.13 8.74 24.82
C ILE A 167 22.51 9.45 26.14
N GLY A 168 23.69 9.10 26.67
CA GLY A 168 24.33 9.76 27.78
C GLY A 168 24.92 11.13 27.38
#